data_3707ff7fb24b63f19a419d492c7866b4
#
_entry.id   3707ff7fb24b63f19a419d492c7866b4
#
_cell.length_a   1.000
_cell.length_b   1.000
_cell.length_c   1.000
_cell.angle_alpha   90.00
_cell.angle_beta   90.00
_cell.angle_gamma   90.00
#
_symmetry.space_group_name_H-M   'P 1'
#
loop_
_entity.id
_entity.type
_entity.pdbx_description
1 polymer ?
#
loop_
_entity_poly.entity_id
_entity_poly.type
_entity_poly.pdbx_seq_one_letter_code
_entity_poly.pdbx_strand_id
1 'polypeptide(L)'
;MMHRLAGRAAGLLLLAAVSGRAQQLSAGQLVVDTVHAPSLERNLYGDSPDRSMLVYLPQSYASSPNRRYPVIYLLHGYGGDERGWTGYAPIKPAMDTLVRAGVVREMIIVMPNGNNALGGSFYTNSATTGNWDDFIARDLVAFVDKKYRTIARPESRGLAGHSMGGYGTFAVGMRHAGDVFGALYSLSGCCTHVSQTGSSATWTAVTGAQSLADARKLAFIPRVSLALSAAFGPNPNAPPLFYNPPFVRKGETWELVDSVYRKWVEHAPFNMISSHAERLKRLRGFMFDVGLSDNLVSPKALAAMDTALTNAGVRHTYETYEGDHSNRIAARLAARLLPFFSQTLDFGDASRR
;
A
#
# COMPACT_ATOMS: atom_id res chain seq x y z
N MET A 1 26.56 91.29 27.43
CA MET A 1 25.36 90.68 26.86
C MET A 1 25.79 89.36 26.23
N MET A 2 25.47 88.27 26.89
CA MET A 2 25.95 86.87 26.52
C MET A 2 24.85 86.13 25.78
N HIS A 3 25.10 85.74 24.54
CA HIS A 3 24.24 84.79 23.83
C HIS A 3 24.75 83.35 24.04
N ARG A 4 23.91 82.58 24.62
CA ARG A 4 24.13 81.10 24.75
C ARG A 4 23.62 80.40 23.49
N LEU A 5 24.49 79.68 22.81
CA LEU A 5 24.19 78.76 21.75
C LEU A 5 23.80 77.37 22.35
N ALA A 6 22.58 76.88 22.02
CA ALA A 6 22.12 75.57 22.39
C ALA A 6 22.42 74.60 21.23
N GLY A 7 23.32 73.63 21.48
CA GLY A 7 23.60 72.53 20.55
C GLY A 7 22.51 71.43 20.60
N ARG A 8 21.92 71.11 19.46
CA ARG A 8 21.05 69.94 19.29
C ARG A 8 21.89 68.76 18.85
N ALA A 9 21.98 67.76 19.71
CA ALA A 9 22.50 66.48 19.35
C ALA A 9 21.45 65.67 18.60
N ALA A 10 21.70 65.28 17.33
CA ALA A 10 20.88 64.40 16.54
C ALA A 10 21.35 62.96 16.82
N GLY A 11 20.53 62.24 17.54
CA GLY A 11 20.74 60.76 17.72
C GLY A 11 20.34 59.98 16.48
N LEU A 12 21.30 59.34 15.79
CA LEU A 12 21.04 58.39 14.72
C LEU A 12 20.59 57.08 15.34
N LEU A 13 19.32 56.70 15.20
CA LEU A 13 18.83 55.34 15.46
C LEU A 13 19.19 54.47 14.25
N LEU A 14 20.19 53.55 14.41
CA LEU A 14 20.43 52.46 13.49
C LEU A 14 19.32 51.41 13.70
N LEU A 15 18.36 51.37 12.80
CA LEU A 15 17.47 50.20 12.65
C LEU A 15 18.26 49.06 11.99
N ALA A 16 18.67 48.07 12.78
CA ALA A 16 19.19 46.82 12.29
C ALA A 16 18.04 46.02 11.66
N ALA A 17 17.95 46.01 10.34
CA ALA A 17 17.04 45.16 9.60
C ALA A 17 17.52 43.72 9.78
N VAL A 18 16.87 42.95 10.65
CA VAL A 18 17.00 41.48 10.72
C VAL A 18 16.35 40.93 9.47
N SER A 19 17.15 40.76 8.42
CA SER A 19 16.74 39.99 7.23
C SER A 19 16.57 38.53 7.63
N GLY A 20 15.40 38.17 8.11
CA GLY A 20 14.99 36.75 8.22
C GLY A 20 14.99 36.15 6.82
N ARG A 21 16.08 35.50 6.42
CA ARG A 21 16.02 34.57 5.27
C ARG A 21 14.98 33.54 5.60
N ALA A 22 13.79 33.69 5.03
CA ALA A 22 12.85 32.58 4.93
C ALA A 22 13.59 31.46 4.22
N GLN A 23 14.00 30.43 4.97
CA GLN A 23 14.65 29.26 4.45
C GLN A 23 13.60 28.62 3.53
N GLN A 24 13.78 28.77 2.23
CA GLN A 24 12.89 28.17 1.24
C GLN A 24 13.01 26.65 1.44
N LEU A 25 12.03 26.06 2.12
CA LEU A 25 12.00 24.62 2.39
C LEU A 25 12.12 23.91 1.04
N SER A 26 13.18 23.14 0.85
CA SER A 26 13.37 22.33 -0.35
C SER A 26 12.20 21.36 -0.49
N ALA A 27 11.69 21.17 -1.69
CA ALA A 27 10.64 20.17 -1.94
C ALA A 27 11.20 18.76 -1.75
N GLY A 28 10.37 17.82 -1.35
CA GLY A 28 10.74 16.40 -1.33
C GLY A 28 11.14 15.89 -2.73
N GLN A 29 11.79 14.76 -2.79
CA GLN A 29 12.31 14.17 -4.04
C GLN A 29 11.63 12.83 -4.33
N LEU A 30 11.43 12.54 -5.62
CA LEU A 30 11.10 11.20 -6.10
C LEU A 30 12.33 10.58 -6.73
N VAL A 31 12.71 9.41 -6.26
CA VAL A 31 13.86 8.63 -6.72
C VAL A 31 13.36 7.31 -7.28
N VAL A 32 13.74 7.00 -8.52
CA VAL A 32 13.54 5.65 -9.09
C VAL A 32 14.69 4.76 -8.62
N ASP A 33 14.35 3.58 -8.13
CA ASP A 33 15.31 2.61 -7.64
C ASP A 33 14.90 1.19 -8.05
N THR A 34 15.80 0.24 -7.91
CA THR A 34 15.56 -1.17 -8.22
C THR A 34 16.03 -2.04 -7.06
N VAL A 35 15.18 -2.95 -6.63
CA VAL A 35 15.48 -3.97 -5.63
C VAL A 35 15.54 -5.34 -6.30
N HIS A 36 16.60 -6.08 -6.07
CA HIS A 36 16.66 -7.50 -6.40
C HIS A 36 15.89 -8.28 -5.32
N ALA A 37 14.91 -9.08 -5.73
CA ALA A 37 14.02 -9.84 -4.86
C ALA A 37 14.25 -11.34 -5.02
N PRO A 38 15.08 -11.98 -4.17
CA PRO A 38 15.29 -13.43 -4.20
C PRO A 38 13.98 -14.23 -4.09
N SER A 39 12.99 -13.69 -3.40
CA SER A 39 11.64 -14.28 -3.26
C SER A 39 10.92 -14.46 -4.61
N LEU A 40 11.30 -13.71 -5.64
CA LEU A 40 10.68 -13.76 -6.97
C LEU A 40 11.48 -14.55 -8.00
N GLU A 41 12.65 -15.06 -7.63
CA GLU A 41 13.42 -15.95 -8.51
C GLU A 41 12.63 -17.23 -8.80
N ARG A 42 12.88 -17.81 -9.98
CA ARG A 42 12.26 -19.08 -10.41
C ARG A 42 10.73 -19.10 -10.52
N ASN A 43 10.08 -17.92 -10.60
CA ASN A 43 8.68 -17.88 -10.96
C ASN A 43 8.47 -18.43 -12.38
N LEU A 44 7.34 -19.11 -12.64
CA LEU A 44 7.10 -19.81 -13.92
C LEU A 44 6.62 -18.89 -15.03
N TYR A 45 6.33 -17.62 -14.73
CA TYR A 45 5.85 -16.62 -15.70
C TYR A 45 6.97 -15.76 -16.31
N GLY A 46 8.22 -15.94 -15.85
CA GLY A 46 9.38 -15.21 -16.33
C GLY A 46 9.41 -13.75 -15.89
N ASP A 47 8.70 -13.41 -14.82
CA ASP A 47 8.78 -12.08 -14.22
C ASP A 47 10.18 -11.84 -13.64
N SER A 48 10.78 -10.67 -13.93
CA SER A 48 12.10 -10.31 -13.40
C SER A 48 12.08 -10.23 -11.87
N PRO A 49 13.08 -10.80 -11.17
CA PRO A 49 13.27 -10.57 -9.75
C PRO A 49 13.77 -9.15 -9.44
N ASP A 50 14.30 -8.43 -10.44
CA ASP A 50 14.69 -7.04 -10.30
C ASP A 50 13.45 -6.15 -10.44
N ARG A 51 12.97 -5.63 -9.30
CA ARG A 51 11.74 -4.86 -9.23
C ARG A 51 12.01 -3.38 -9.08
N SER A 52 11.49 -2.59 -10.02
CA SER A 52 11.50 -1.14 -9.90
C SER A 52 10.65 -0.68 -8.72
N MET A 53 11.04 0.42 -8.11
CA MET A 53 10.25 1.12 -7.11
C MET A 53 10.46 2.62 -7.23
N LEU A 54 9.49 3.39 -6.81
CA LEU A 54 9.57 4.83 -6.67
C LEU A 54 9.61 5.18 -5.17
N VAL A 55 10.57 6.02 -4.77
CA VAL A 55 10.76 6.41 -3.38
C VAL A 55 10.60 7.90 -3.23
N TYR A 56 9.66 8.34 -2.40
CA TYR A 56 9.59 9.72 -1.95
C TYR A 56 10.50 9.92 -0.75
N LEU A 57 11.44 10.85 -0.89
CA LEU A 57 12.33 11.31 0.18
C LEU A 57 11.85 12.68 0.67
N PRO A 58 11.70 12.89 2.00
CA PRO A 58 11.15 14.11 2.55
C PRO A 58 12.10 15.33 2.36
N GLN A 59 11.54 16.52 2.56
CA GLN A 59 12.22 17.79 2.30
C GLN A 59 13.56 17.93 3.03
N SER A 60 13.64 17.49 4.29
CA SER A 60 14.86 17.55 5.08
C SER A 60 15.86 16.41 4.82
N TYR A 61 15.53 15.46 3.93
CA TYR A 61 16.37 14.28 3.74
C TYR A 61 17.81 14.65 3.33
N ALA A 62 18.00 15.58 2.39
CA ALA A 62 19.33 16.00 1.96
C ALA A 62 20.05 16.87 2.99
N SER A 63 19.33 17.76 3.69
CA SER A 63 19.91 18.73 4.64
C SER A 63 20.13 18.19 6.05
N SER A 64 19.56 17.02 6.40
CA SER A 64 19.65 16.41 7.71
C SER A 64 20.26 14.99 7.63
N PRO A 65 21.58 14.85 7.39
CA PRO A 65 22.21 13.57 7.05
C PRO A 65 22.12 12.51 8.17
N ASN A 66 22.00 12.95 9.42
CA ASN A 66 21.91 12.04 10.58
C ASN A 66 20.47 11.69 10.96
N ARG A 67 19.48 12.32 10.35
CA ARG A 67 18.06 12.08 10.66
C ARG A 67 17.58 10.80 10.00
N ARG A 68 16.82 9.99 10.77
CA ARG A 68 16.10 8.82 10.29
C ARG A 68 14.60 9.09 10.26
N TYR A 69 13.88 8.38 9.40
CA TYR A 69 12.48 8.64 9.12
C TYR A 69 11.66 7.35 9.22
N PRO A 70 10.41 7.44 9.70
CA PRO A 70 9.44 6.36 9.49
C PRO A 70 9.23 6.11 7.99
N VAL A 71 8.77 4.92 7.63
CA VAL A 71 8.54 4.54 6.24
C VAL A 71 7.15 3.96 6.04
N ILE A 72 6.50 4.37 4.94
CA ILE A 72 5.25 3.79 4.46
C ILE A 72 5.56 3.01 3.18
N TYR A 73 5.15 1.76 3.12
CA TYR A 73 5.11 0.96 1.89
C TYR A 73 3.71 1.09 1.30
N LEU A 74 3.61 1.66 0.09
CA LEU A 74 2.34 2.05 -0.54
C LEU A 74 2.09 1.23 -1.81
N LEU A 75 1.21 0.25 -1.71
CA LEU A 75 0.95 -0.77 -2.72
C LEU A 75 -0.06 -0.29 -3.76
N HIS A 76 0.22 -0.50 -5.06
CA HIS A 76 -0.67 -0.12 -6.16
C HIS A 76 -1.79 -1.15 -6.38
N GLY A 77 -2.85 -0.74 -7.11
CA GLY A 77 -3.95 -1.60 -7.54
C GLY A 77 -3.60 -2.49 -8.73
N TYR A 78 -4.51 -3.39 -9.11
CA TYR A 78 -4.36 -4.29 -10.26
C TYR A 78 -4.15 -3.50 -11.57
N GLY A 79 -3.20 -3.94 -12.38
CA GLY A 79 -2.79 -3.28 -13.62
C GLY A 79 -1.91 -2.04 -13.44
N GLY A 80 -1.62 -1.63 -12.19
CA GLY A 80 -0.70 -0.54 -11.87
C GLY A 80 0.76 -0.97 -11.77
N ASP A 81 1.60 0.00 -11.46
CA ASP A 81 3.04 -0.15 -11.20
C ASP A 81 3.48 0.85 -10.11
N GLU A 82 4.78 1.00 -9.89
CA GLU A 82 5.37 1.94 -8.93
C GLU A 82 4.99 3.41 -9.16
N ARG A 83 4.56 3.77 -10.37
CA ARG A 83 4.20 5.14 -10.76
C ARG A 83 2.72 5.46 -10.53
N GLY A 84 1.89 4.46 -10.24
CA GLY A 84 0.45 4.66 -10.03
C GLY A 84 0.14 5.80 -9.07
N TRP A 85 0.92 5.93 -7.98
CA TRP A 85 0.76 6.97 -6.96
C TRP A 85 1.34 8.35 -7.36
N THR A 86 1.74 8.53 -8.59
CA THR A 86 2.14 9.85 -9.14
C THR A 86 1.11 10.44 -10.09
N GLY A 87 0.22 9.60 -10.63
CA GLY A 87 -0.84 9.98 -11.54
C GLY A 87 -2.16 10.27 -10.84
N TYR A 88 -2.92 9.25 -10.51
CA TYR A 88 -4.27 9.38 -9.94
C TYR A 88 -4.30 9.89 -8.49
N ALA A 89 -3.19 9.76 -7.75
CA ALA A 89 -3.07 10.28 -6.38
C ALA A 89 -1.64 10.81 -6.15
N PRO A 90 -1.34 12.05 -6.58
CA PRO A 90 0.02 12.57 -6.67
C PRO A 90 0.66 12.74 -5.29
N ILE A 91 1.41 11.71 -4.86
CA ILE A 91 2.00 11.59 -3.52
C ILE A 91 2.96 12.73 -3.18
N LYS A 92 3.83 13.13 -4.13
CA LYS A 92 4.82 14.16 -3.87
C LYS A 92 4.20 15.53 -3.53
N PRO A 93 3.33 16.13 -4.36
CA PRO A 93 2.69 17.39 -4.01
C PRO A 93 1.82 17.29 -2.76
N ALA A 94 1.17 16.15 -2.50
CA ALA A 94 0.40 15.93 -1.27
C ALA A 94 1.31 16.00 -0.03
N MET A 95 2.40 15.22 -0.01
CA MET A 95 3.37 15.23 1.08
C MET A 95 4.00 16.62 1.28
N ASP A 96 4.50 17.23 0.20
CA ASP A 96 5.16 18.55 0.28
C ASP A 96 4.22 19.63 0.85
N THR A 97 2.94 19.59 0.47
CA THR A 97 1.93 20.53 0.95
C THR A 97 1.58 20.30 2.42
N LEU A 98 1.31 19.05 2.79
CA LEU A 98 0.88 18.71 4.16
C LEU A 98 2.01 18.87 5.17
N VAL A 99 3.26 18.59 4.79
CA VAL A 99 4.44 18.80 5.64
C VAL A 99 4.66 20.30 5.87
N ARG A 100 4.60 21.12 4.81
CA ARG A 100 4.71 22.60 4.96
C ARG A 100 3.61 23.19 5.82
N ALA A 101 2.41 22.65 5.74
CA ALA A 101 1.28 23.08 6.56
C ALA A 101 1.34 22.57 8.01
N GLY A 102 2.33 21.75 8.37
CA GLY A 102 2.44 21.14 9.70
C GLY A 102 1.37 20.09 10.02
N VAL A 103 0.61 19.63 9.00
CA VAL A 103 -0.45 18.61 9.15
C VAL A 103 0.13 17.23 9.23
N VAL A 104 1.21 16.98 8.50
CA VAL A 104 1.88 15.67 8.40
C VAL A 104 3.36 15.83 8.70
N ARG A 105 3.91 14.89 9.46
CA ARG A 105 5.35 14.80 9.73
C ARG A 105 6.07 14.17 8.53
N GLU A 106 7.36 14.42 8.42
CA GLU A 106 8.20 13.91 7.34
C GLU A 106 8.40 12.39 7.43
N MET A 107 8.06 11.66 6.37
CA MET A 107 8.18 10.21 6.24
C MET A 107 8.77 9.86 4.87
N ILE A 108 9.46 8.74 4.77
CA ILE A 108 9.81 8.09 3.50
C ILE A 108 8.58 7.33 3.00
N ILE A 109 8.31 7.38 1.69
CA ILE A 109 7.24 6.57 1.09
C ILE A 109 7.84 5.73 -0.03
N VAL A 110 7.67 4.42 0.04
CA VAL A 110 8.18 3.43 -0.91
C VAL A 110 7.00 2.86 -1.68
N MET A 111 7.03 2.98 -2.99
CA MET A 111 6.00 2.49 -3.91
C MET A 111 6.63 1.40 -4.78
N PRO A 112 6.52 0.12 -4.40
CA PRO A 112 7.10 -0.98 -5.16
C PRO A 112 6.26 -1.34 -6.38
N ASN A 113 6.89 -1.91 -7.40
CA ASN A 113 6.20 -2.54 -8.52
C ASN A 113 5.81 -3.98 -8.12
N GLY A 114 4.53 -4.19 -7.81
CA GLY A 114 3.92 -5.48 -7.52
C GLY A 114 3.17 -6.09 -8.72
N ASN A 115 3.40 -5.58 -9.93
CA ASN A 115 2.81 -6.12 -11.16
C ASN A 115 3.56 -7.37 -11.62
N ASN A 116 2.86 -8.26 -12.34
CA ASN A 116 3.43 -9.47 -12.93
C ASN A 116 2.84 -9.73 -14.34
N ALA A 117 3.23 -10.81 -14.97
CA ALA A 117 2.77 -11.18 -16.30
C ALA A 117 1.25 -11.27 -16.47
N LEU A 118 0.51 -11.47 -15.37
CA LEU A 118 -0.96 -11.54 -15.31
C LEU A 118 -1.63 -10.21 -14.94
N GLY A 119 -0.86 -9.13 -14.77
CA GLY A 119 -1.38 -7.79 -14.46
C GLY A 119 -1.48 -7.47 -12.98
N GLY A 120 -1.12 -8.39 -12.08
CA GLY A 120 -1.09 -8.16 -10.64
C GLY A 120 -0.82 -9.42 -9.84
N SER A 121 0.05 -9.29 -8.84
CA SER A 121 0.54 -10.39 -8.01
C SER A 121 -0.39 -10.76 -6.85
N PHE A 122 -1.34 -9.89 -6.53
CA PHE A 122 -2.11 -9.93 -5.27
C PHE A 122 -1.21 -10.02 -4.04
N TYR A 123 0.06 -9.63 -4.15
CA TYR A 123 1.02 -9.63 -3.04
C TYR A 123 0.99 -10.94 -2.23
N THR A 124 0.85 -12.07 -2.93
CA THR A 124 0.63 -13.40 -2.34
C THR A 124 1.75 -14.35 -2.77
N ASN A 125 2.27 -15.12 -1.83
CA ASN A 125 3.22 -16.19 -2.13
C ASN A 125 2.52 -17.27 -2.96
N SER A 126 3.10 -17.61 -4.11
CA SER A 126 2.56 -18.58 -5.05
C SER A 126 3.69 -19.39 -5.68
N ALA A 127 3.53 -20.69 -5.75
CA ALA A 127 4.50 -21.59 -6.37
C ALA A 127 4.70 -21.33 -7.88
N THR A 128 3.87 -20.50 -8.49
CA THR A 128 3.94 -20.25 -9.94
C THR A 128 4.24 -18.79 -10.27
N THR A 129 3.66 -17.82 -9.55
CA THR A 129 3.89 -16.40 -9.81
C THR A 129 5.04 -15.81 -8.99
N GLY A 130 5.61 -16.53 -8.02
CA GLY A 130 6.65 -16.06 -7.10
C GLY A 130 6.10 -15.68 -5.71
N ASN A 131 7.00 -15.48 -4.76
CA ASN A 131 6.64 -15.24 -3.36
C ASN A 131 6.52 -13.73 -3.08
N TRP A 132 5.41 -13.14 -3.50
CA TRP A 132 5.19 -11.69 -3.44
C TRP A 132 4.93 -11.14 -2.03
N ASP A 133 4.42 -11.96 -1.10
CA ASP A 133 4.33 -11.59 0.32
C ASP A 133 5.74 -11.42 0.91
N ASP A 134 6.62 -12.39 0.67
CA ASP A 134 8.02 -12.35 1.10
C ASP A 134 8.78 -11.20 0.43
N PHE A 135 8.49 -10.89 -0.84
CA PHE A 135 9.04 -9.72 -1.50
C PHE A 135 8.72 -8.44 -0.73
N ILE A 136 7.46 -8.21 -0.37
CA ILE A 136 7.05 -7.00 0.35
C ILE A 136 7.58 -6.98 1.78
N ALA A 137 7.44 -8.09 2.52
CA ALA A 137 7.71 -8.10 3.96
C ALA A 137 9.19 -8.35 4.31
N ARG A 138 9.99 -8.90 3.39
CA ARG A 138 11.40 -9.26 3.64
C ARG A 138 12.35 -8.54 2.69
N ASP A 139 12.32 -8.85 1.39
CA ASP A 139 13.33 -8.37 0.45
C ASP A 139 13.31 -6.84 0.34
N LEU A 140 12.11 -6.28 0.14
CA LEU A 140 11.91 -4.83 0.01
C LEU A 140 12.26 -4.11 1.32
N VAL A 141 11.79 -4.59 2.47
CA VAL A 141 12.06 -3.99 3.77
C VAL A 141 13.56 -4.00 4.06
N ALA A 142 14.22 -5.14 3.87
CA ALA A 142 15.67 -5.25 4.10
C ALA A 142 16.48 -4.32 3.18
N PHE A 143 16.11 -4.24 1.90
CA PHE A 143 16.76 -3.33 0.95
C PHE A 143 16.58 -1.85 1.35
N VAL A 144 15.35 -1.46 1.68
CA VAL A 144 15.02 -0.07 2.05
C VAL A 144 15.72 0.34 3.33
N ASP A 145 15.74 -0.51 4.35
CA ASP A 145 16.43 -0.21 5.62
C ASP A 145 17.96 -0.12 5.47
N LYS A 146 18.53 -0.91 4.55
CA LYS A 146 19.97 -0.86 4.24
C LYS A 146 20.36 0.40 3.46
N LYS A 147 19.52 0.82 2.52
CA LYS A 147 19.84 1.89 1.56
C LYS A 147 19.42 3.28 2.03
N TYR A 148 18.29 3.37 2.72
CA TYR A 148 17.70 4.65 3.15
C TYR A 148 17.77 4.83 4.67
N ARG A 149 17.72 6.07 5.11
CA ARG A 149 17.75 6.40 6.53
C ARG A 149 16.38 6.20 7.18
N THR A 150 15.96 4.96 7.28
CA THR A 150 14.72 4.54 7.96
C THR A 150 14.95 4.37 9.46
N ILE A 151 13.88 4.48 10.24
CA ILE A 151 13.81 3.96 11.60
C ILE A 151 13.42 2.49 11.48
N ALA A 152 14.41 1.58 11.45
CA ALA A 152 14.28 0.18 11.10
C ALA A 152 13.63 -0.67 12.21
N ARG A 153 12.36 -0.38 12.55
CA ARG A 153 11.57 -1.13 13.54
C ARG A 153 10.08 -1.12 13.17
N PRO A 154 9.30 -2.13 13.59
CA PRO A 154 7.89 -2.28 13.20
C PRO A 154 7.05 -1.03 13.50
N GLU A 155 7.23 -0.40 14.66
CA GLU A 155 6.45 0.76 15.11
C GLU A 155 6.61 1.97 14.20
N SER A 156 7.68 2.00 13.41
CA SER A 156 8.01 3.07 12.45
C SER A 156 7.74 2.67 11.00
N ARG A 157 7.13 1.50 10.73
CA ARG A 157 6.76 1.02 9.40
C ARG A 157 5.25 0.95 9.23
N GLY A 158 4.76 1.60 8.18
CA GLY A 158 3.38 1.52 7.72
C GLY A 158 3.26 0.71 6.44
N LEU A 159 2.14 0.00 6.28
CA LEU A 159 1.75 -0.63 5.02
C LEU A 159 0.39 -0.09 4.59
N ALA A 160 0.29 0.35 3.36
CA ALA A 160 -0.96 0.85 2.79
C ALA A 160 -1.10 0.48 1.31
N GLY A 161 -2.32 0.55 0.80
CA GLY A 161 -2.56 0.35 -0.62
C GLY A 161 -4.02 0.49 -1.00
N HIS A 162 -4.27 0.55 -2.31
CA HIS A 162 -5.59 0.69 -2.88
C HIS A 162 -5.98 -0.56 -3.68
N SER A 163 -7.24 -1.00 -3.60
CA SER A 163 -7.79 -2.11 -4.39
C SER A 163 -7.00 -3.41 -4.16
N MET A 164 -6.31 -3.97 -5.18
CA MET A 164 -5.36 -5.07 -5.01
C MET A 164 -4.28 -4.73 -3.96
N GLY A 165 -3.78 -3.49 -3.92
CA GLY A 165 -2.85 -3.04 -2.87
C GLY A 165 -3.51 -2.98 -1.49
N GLY A 166 -4.80 -2.66 -1.43
CA GLY A 166 -5.60 -2.73 -0.21
C GLY A 166 -5.78 -4.17 0.28
N TYR A 167 -5.96 -5.13 -0.64
CA TYR A 167 -5.90 -6.56 -0.33
C TYR A 167 -4.53 -6.93 0.24
N GLY A 168 -3.43 -6.51 -0.44
CA GLY A 168 -2.06 -6.73 0.05
C GLY A 168 -1.86 -6.14 1.46
N THR A 169 -2.43 -4.97 1.73
CA THR A 169 -2.40 -4.36 3.06
C THR A 169 -3.07 -5.23 4.10
N PHE A 170 -4.23 -5.81 3.80
CA PHE A 170 -4.87 -6.77 4.69
C PHE A 170 -4.04 -8.06 4.81
N ALA A 171 -3.75 -8.74 3.71
CA ALA A 171 -3.18 -10.09 3.73
C ALA A 171 -1.73 -10.12 4.25
N VAL A 172 -0.84 -9.30 3.66
CA VAL A 172 0.56 -9.17 4.12
C VAL A 172 0.60 -8.52 5.50
N GLY A 173 -0.20 -7.46 5.69
CA GLY A 173 -0.27 -6.74 6.96
C GLY A 173 -0.69 -7.63 8.13
N MET A 174 -1.70 -8.50 7.97
CA MET A 174 -2.15 -9.43 9.02
C MET A 174 -1.09 -10.47 9.36
N ARG A 175 -0.40 -11.05 8.35
CA ARG A 175 0.66 -12.05 8.57
C ARG A 175 1.87 -11.45 9.30
N HIS A 176 2.17 -10.18 9.08
CA HIS A 176 3.37 -9.52 9.56
C HIS A 176 3.11 -8.38 10.56
N ALA A 177 1.86 -8.32 11.11
CA ALA A 177 1.48 -7.33 12.11
C ALA A 177 2.34 -7.40 13.37
N GLY A 178 2.91 -6.27 13.78
CA GLY A 178 3.75 -6.13 14.96
C GLY A 178 5.16 -6.72 14.83
N ASP A 179 5.44 -7.51 13.80
CA ASP A 179 6.78 -8.07 13.53
C ASP A 179 7.52 -7.26 12.46
N VAL A 180 6.80 -6.83 11.41
CA VAL A 180 7.35 -6.01 10.32
C VAL A 180 6.65 -4.66 10.25
N PHE A 181 5.33 -4.63 10.31
CA PHE A 181 4.51 -3.43 10.18
C PHE A 181 3.79 -3.11 11.49
N GLY A 182 3.88 -1.85 11.92
CA GLY A 182 3.21 -1.34 13.12
C GLY A 182 1.89 -0.63 12.84
N ALA A 183 1.61 -0.25 11.60
CA ALA A 183 0.36 0.40 11.21
C ALA A 183 -0.08 0.01 9.80
N LEU A 184 -1.39 -0.14 9.60
CA LEU A 184 -2.00 -0.58 8.34
C LEU A 184 -3.11 0.38 7.91
N TYR A 185 -3.17 0.72 6.58
CA TYR A 185 -4.30 1.44 6.03
C TYR A 185 -4.70 0.90 4.64
N SER A 186 -5.86 0.24 4.55
CA SER A 186 -6.40 -0.30 3.30
C SER A 186 -7.46 0.62 2.71
N LEU A 187 -7.22 1.13 1.50
CA LEU A 187 -8.16 1.93 0.69
C LEU A 187 -8.93 1.02 -0.26
N SER A 188 -10.24 0.91 -0.11
CA SER A 188 -11.10 0.06 -0.96
C SER A 188 -10.48 -1.30 -1.27
N GLY A 189 -9.98 -2.00 -0.22
CA GLY A 189 -9.27 -3.29 -0.36
C GLY A 189 -10.18 -4.38 -0.90
N CYS A 190 -9.83 -4.97 -2.04
CA CYS A 190 -10.62 -6.01 -2.70
C CYS A 190 -10.47 -7.39 -2.03
N CYS A 191 -11.19 -8.37 -2.55
CA CYS A 191 -10.96 -9.80 -2.33
C CYS A 191 -11.00 -10.24 -0.86
N THR A 192 -11.69 -9.48 -0.01
CA THR A 192 -11.81 -9.77 1.43
C THR A 192 -12.61 -11.03 1.71
N HIS A 193 -13.50 -11.41 0.79
CA HIS A 193 -14.34 -12.61 0.83
C HIS A 193 -14.24 -13.37 -0.49
N VAL A 194 -14.52 -14.66 -0.45
CA VAL A 194 -14.57 -15.53 -1.63
C VAL A 194 -16.02 -15.98 -1.85
N SER A 195 -16.51 -15.77 -3.08
CA SER A 195 -17.84 -16.26 -3.48
C SER A 195 -17.81 -17.76 -3.77
N GLN A 196 -18.84 -18.47 -3.34
CA GLN A 196 -19.08 -19.87 -3.72
C GLN A 196 -19.75 -20.00 -5.09
N THR A 197 -20.20 -18.89 -5.68
CA THR A 197 -20.85 -18.86 -6.98
C THR A 197 -19.97 -18.08 -7.96
N GLY A 198 -19.68 -18.69 -9.10
CA GLY A 198 -18.92 -18.05 -10.18
C GLY A 198 -19.84 -17.69 -11.35
N SER A 199 -19.58 -16.56 -12.01
CA SER A 199 -20.24 -16.24 -13.28
C SER A 199 -19.78 -17.22 -14.37
N SER A 200 -20.71 -17.91 -15.00
CA SER A 200 -20.43 -18.82 -16.14
C SER A 200 -19.64 -18.13 -17.25
N ALA A 201 -19.97 -16.90 -17.57
CA ALA A 201 -19.26 -16.11 -18.58
C ALA A 201 -17.79 -15.84 -18.16
N THR A 202 -17.55 -15.50 -16.90
CA THR A 202 -16.20 -15.30 -16.37
C THR A 202 -15.37 -16.58 -16.49
N TRP A 203 -15.88 -17.72 -16.02
CA TRP A 203 -15.12 -18.96 -16.01
C TRP A 203 -14.96 -19.57 -17.40
N THR A 204 -15.93 -19.40 -18.30
CA THR A 204 -15.75 -19.73 -19.71
C THR A 204 -14.60 -18.96 -20.33
N ALA A 205 -14.50 -17.66 -20.07
CA ALA A 205 -13.42 -16.84 -20.59
C ALA A 205 -12.06 -17.20 -19.96
N VAL A 206 -12.00 -17.42 -18.64
CA VAL A 206 -10.80 -17.79 -17.90
C VAL A 206 -10.23 -19.12 -18.39
N THR A 207 -11.05 -20.17 -18.45
CA THR A 207 -10.60 -21.51 -18.87
C THR A 207 -10.40 -21.63 -20.38
N GLY A 208 -10.94 -20.70 -21.17
CA GLY A 208 -10.71 -20.60 -22.61
C GLY A 208 -9.35 -20.00 -22.98
N ALA A 209 -8.70 -19.27 -22.08
CA ALA A 209 -7.38 -18.71 -22.33
C ALA A 209 -6.33 -19.84 -22.35
N GLN A 210 -5.56 -19.93 -23.46
CA GLN A 210 -4.55 -20.98 -23.66
C GLN A 210 -3.11 -20.43 -23.69
N SER A 211 -2.95 -19.13 -23.44
CA SER A 211 -1.64 -18.46 -23.42
C SER A 211 -1.68 -17.17 -22.60
N LEU A 212 -0.51 -16.64 -22.25
CA LEU A 212 -0.40 -15.29 -21.65
C LEU A 212 -0.95 -14.21 -22.60
N ALA A 213 -0.82 -14.41 -23.91
CA ALA A 213 -1.37 -13.48 -24.90
C ALA A 213 -2.91 -13.46 -24.85
N ASP A 214 -3.55 -14.61 -24.67
CA ASP A 214 -5.00 -14.69 -24.50
C ASP A 214 -5.43 -14.11 -23.17
N ALA A 215 -4.71 -14.43 -22.09
CA ALA A 215 -4.98 -13.90 -20.76
C ALA A 215 -4.99 -12.35 -20.76
N ARG A 216 -4.06 -11.70 -21.49
CA ARG A 216 -3.98 -10.24 -21.62
C ARG A 216 -5.15 -9.62 -22.37
N LYS A 217 -5.82 -10.37 -23.26
CA LYS A 217 -6.99 -9.93 -24.03
C LYS A 217 -8.31 -10.09 -23.29
N LEU A 218 -8.33 -10.81 -22.17
CA LEU A 218 -9.53 -10.97 -21.36
C LEU A 218 -10.07 -9.62 -20.87
N ALA A 219 -11.39 -9.50 -20.77
CA ALA A 219 -12.04 -8.41 -20.09
C ALA A 219 -11.58 -8.33 -18.62
N PHE A 220 -11.80 -7.19 -17.98
CA PHE A 220 -11.23 -6.89 -16.65
C PHE A 220 -11.51 -8.00 -15.61
N ILE A 221 -12.77 -8.37 -15.38
CA ILE A 221 -13.15 -9.36 -14.37
C ILE A 221 -12.57 -10.76 -14.64
N PRO A 222 -12.71 -11.36 -15.85
CA PRO A 222 -12.04 -12.62 -16.18
C PRO A 222 -10.52 -12.57 -16.00
N ARG A 223 -9.87 -11.47 -16.41
CA ARG A 223 -8.42 -11.29 -16.25
C ARG A 223 -7.99 -11.26 -14.79
N VAL A 224 -8.71 -10.52 -13.93
CA VAL A 224 -8.50 -10.52 -12.47
C VAL A 224 -8.72 -11.91 -11.90
N SER A 225 -9.78 -12.63 -12.33
CA SER A 225 -10.08 -13.99 -11.85
C SER A 225 -8.99 -15.00 -12.22
N LEU A 226 -8.37 -14.84 -13.41
CA LEU A 226 -7.24 -15.68 -13.82
C LEU A 226 -6.00 -15.38 -12.96
N ALA A 227 -5.68 -14.10 -12.72
CA ALA A 227 -4.57 -13.72 -11.86
C ALA A 227 -4.75 -14.23 -10.41
N LEU A 228 -5.97 -14.14 -9.87
CA LEU A 228 -6.31 -14.74 -8.57
C LEU A 228 -6.15 -16.26 -8.59
N SER A 229 -6.53 -16.93 -9.68
CA SER A 229 -6.37 -18.38 -9.81
C SER A 229 -4.91 -18.80 -9.76
N ALA A 230 -4.02 -18.06 -10.42
CA ALA A 230 -2.58 -18.31 -10.37
C ALA A 230 -1.96 -17.96 -9.00
N ALA A 231 -2.50 -16.95 -8.31
CA ALA A 231 -2.04 -16.59 -6.97
C ALA A 231 -2.52 -17.57 -5.89
N PHE A 232 -3.79 -18.00 -5.92
CA PHE A 232 -4.43 -18.75 -4.84
C PHE A 232 -4.58 -20.25 -5.13
N GLY A 233 -4.56 -20.65 -6.40
CA GLY A 233 -4.65 -22.03 -6.86
C GLY A 233 -3.50 -22.42 -7.78
N PRO A 234 -2.23 -22.14 -7.43
CA PRO A 234 -1.11 -22.44 -8.31
C PRO A 234 -1.00 -23.94 -8.60
N ASN A 235 -0.67 -24.26 -9.87
CA ASN A 235 -0.38 -25.62 -10.31
C ASN A 235 0.82 -25.64 -11.29
N PRO A 236 2.04 -25.90 -10.81
CA PRO A 236 3.22 -25.98 -11.67
C PRO A 236 3.13 -27.00 -12.80
N ASN A 237 2.25 -27.99 -12.67
CA ASN A 237 2.07 -29.07 -13.64
C ASN A 237 0.97 -28.79 -14.69
N ALA A 238 0.40 -27.57 -14.69
CA ALA A 238 -0.65 -27.17 -15.64
C ALA A 238 -0.19 -26.03 -16.56
N PRO A 239 0.85 -26.22 -17.42
CA PRO A 239 1.24 -25.21 -18.40
C PRO A 239 0.10 -24.97 -19.41
N PRO A 240 0.03 -23.79 -20.06
CA PRO A 240 1.00 -22.70 -19.97
C PRO A 240 0.68 -21.64 -18.91
N LEU A 241 -0.47 -21.74 -18.24
CA LEU A 241 -0.94 -20.71 -17.28
C LEU A 241 -0.84 -21.16 -15.80
N PHE A 242 -0.35 -22.37 -15.55
CA PHE A 242 0.09 -22.89 -14.24
C PHE A 242 -0.87 -22.66 -13.07
N TYR A 243 -2.18 -22.81 -13.27
CA TYR A 243 -3.19 -22.66 -12.24
C TYR A 243 -4.28 -23.72 -12.29
N ASN A 244 -4.99 -23.91 -11.19
CA ASN A 244 -6.25 -24.61 -11.12
C ASN A 244 -7.39 -23.62 -10.88
N PRO A 245 -8.43 -23.59 -11.71
CA PRO A 245 -9.59 -22.75 -11.45
C PRO A 245 -10.42 -23.30 -10.29
N PRO A 246 -11.05 -22.45 -9.45
CA PRO A 246 -11.96 -22.89 -8.39
C PRO A 246 -13.30 -23.43 -8.92
N PHE A 247 -13.59 -23.24 -10.22
CA PHE A 247 -14.77 -23.76 -10.88
C PHE A 247 -14.39 -24.48 -12.16
N VAL A 248 -15.01 -25.64 -12.40
CA VAL A 248 -14.85 -26.43 -13.62
C VAL A 248 -16.19 -26.65 -14.30
N ARG A 249 -16.16 -26.73 -15.63
CA ARG A 249 -17.36 -27.00 -16.41
C ARG A 249 -17.69 -28.50 -16.34
N LYS A 250 -18.97 -28.79 -16.04
CA LYS A 250 -19.52 -30.16 -16.07
C LYS A 250 -20.82 -30.15 -16.85
N GLY A 251 -20.78 -30.58 -18.10
CA GLY A 251 -21.88 -30.40 -19.04
C GLY A 251 -22.17 -28.92 -19.30
N GLU A 252 -23.36 -28.45 -18.97
CA GLU A 252 -23.76 -27.05 -19.13
C GLU A 252 -23.59 -26.22 -17.85
N THR A 253 -23.23 -26.82 -16.73
CA THR A 253 -23.08 -26.16 -15.43
C THR A 253 -21.61 -25.95 -15.05
N TRP A 254 -21.39 -25.05 -14.11
CA TRP A 254 -20.09 -24.82 -13.47
C TRP A 254 -20.16 -25.36 -12.03
N GLU A 255 -19.28 -26.27 -11.70
CA GLU A 255 -19.19 -26.87 -10.38
C GLU A 255 -17.96 -26.35 -9.63
N LEU A 256 -18.11 -26.15 -8.32
CA LEU A 256 -17.05 -25.75 -7.42
C LEU A 256 -16.06 -26.91 -7.22
N VAL A 257 -14.77 -26.61 -7.29
CA VAL A 257 -13.68 -27.53 -6.95
C VAL A 257 -13.24 -27.27 -5.52
N ASP A 258 -13.81 -28.00 -4.56
CA ASP A 258 -13.62 -27.79 -3.13
C ASP A 258 -12.15 -27.66 -2.69
N SER A 259 -11.27 -28.50 -3.23
CA SER A 259 -9.85 -28.47 -2.87
C SER A 259 -9.13 -27.18 -3.30
N VAL A 260 -9.56 -26.58 -4.41
CA VAL A 260 -9.05 -25.28 -4.89
C VAL A 260 -9.74 -24.14 -4.15
N TYR A 261 -11.07 -24.24 -3.98
CA TYR A 261 -11.84 -23.20 -3.28
C TYR A 261 -11.36 -22.99 -1.84
N ARG A 262 -11.03 -24.06 -1.11
CA ARG A 262 -10.45 -23.94 0.25
C ARG A 262 -9.18 -23.12 0.27
N LYS A 263 -8.29 -23.25 -0.71
CA LYS A 263 -7.09 -22.39 -0.82
C LYS A 263 -7.46 -20.92 -1.00
N TRP A 264 -8.47 -20.64 -1.81
CA TRP A 264 -8.96 -19.27 -1.97
C TRP A 264 -9.52 -18.70 -0.65
N VAL A 265 -10.25 -19.51 0.12
CA VAL A 265 -10.79 -19.15 1.44
C VAL A 265 -9.66 -18.80 2.41
N GLU A 266 -8.55 -19.55 2.40
CA GLU A 266 -7.36 -19.28 3.23
C GLU A 266 -6.68 -17.95 2.88
N HIS A 267 -6.80 -17.49 1.64
CA HIS A 267 -6.27 -16.19 1.19
C HIS A 267 -7.22 -15.02 1.40
N ALA A 268 -8.47 -15.25 1.76
CA ALA A 268 -9.45 -14.19 2.00
C ALA A 268 -9.20 -13.52 3.36
N PRO A 269 -8.92 -12.20 3.42
CA PRO A 269 -8.62 -11.49 4.66
C PRO A 269 -9.66 -11.68 5.77
N PHE A 270 -10.94 -11.77 5.42
CA PHE A 270 -12.00 -12.05 6.38
C PHE A 270 -11.75 -13.33 7.20
N ASN A 271 -11.32 -14.38 6.53
CA ASN A 271 -11.04 -15.67 7.18
C ASN A 271 -9.71 -15.71 7.92
N MET A 272 -8.82 -14.75 7.67
CA MET A 272 -7.54 -14.62 8.36
C MET A 272 -7.67 -13.96 9.74
N ILE A 273 -8.74 -13.20 10.01
CA ILE A 273 -8.89 -12.40 11.22
C ILE A 273 -8.68 -13.24 12.49
N SER A 274 -9.41 -14.34 12.63
CA SER A 274 -9.38 -15.15 13.86
C SER A 274 -7.98 -15.70 14.17
N SER A 275 -7.28 -16.21 13.18
CA SER A 275 -5.94 -16.79 13.33
C SER A 275 -4.84 -15.73 13.54
N HIS A 276 -5.10 -14.47 13.18
CA HIS A 276 -4.12 -13.38 13.29
C HIS A 276 -4.52 -12.32 14.33
N ALA A 277 -5.62 -12.51 15.09
CA ALA A 277 -6.14 -11.52 16.02
C ALA A 277 -5.09 -11.03 17.03
N GLU A 278 -4.33 -11.93 17.63
CA GLU A 278 -3.30 -11.56 18.62
C GLU A 278 -2.16 -10.74 18.01
N ARG A 279 -1.81 -10.97 16.74
CA ARG A 279 -0.84 -10.13 16.01
C ARG A 279 -1.43 -8.75 15.73
N LEU A 280 -2.68 -8.71 15.26
CA LEU A 280 -3.38 -7.47 14.94
C LEU A 280 -3.56 -6.56 16.16
N LYS A 281 -3.74 -7.11 17.36
CA LYS A 281 -3.81 -6.34 18.62
C LYS A 281 -2.50 -5.60 18.94
N ARG A 282 -1.36 -6.01 18.38
CA ARG A 282 -0.06 -5.33 18.57
C ARG A 282 0.11 -4.10 17.67
N LEU A 283 -0.76 -3.90 16.68
CA LEU A 283 -0.70 -2.74 15.82
C LEU A 283 -0.93 -1.44 16.59
N ARG A 284 -0.17 -0.41 16.27
CA ARG A 284 -0.37 0.96 16.74
C ARG A 284 -1.61 1.62 16.13
N GLY A 285 -1.96 1.19 14.92
CA GLY A 285 -3.17 1.62 14.23
C GLY A 285 -3.51 0.70 13.06
N PHE A 286 -4.80 0.50 12.87
CA PHE A 286 -5.36 -0.21 11.74
C PHE A 286 -6.58 0.54 11.22
N MET A 287 -6.54 0.95 9.97
CA MET A 287 -7.63 1.69 9.33
C MET A 287 -7.94 1.11 7.96
N PHE A 288 -9.20 1.16 7.57
CA PHE A 288 -9.64 0.85 6.22
C PHE A 288 -10.91 1.61 5.87
N ASP A 289 -11.13 1.80 4.58
CA ASP A 289 -12.29 2.53 4.09
C ASP A 289 -12.80 2.00 2.75
N VAL A 290 -13.99 2.45 2.36
CA VAL A 290 -14.60 2.14 1.06
C VAL A 290 -15.60 3.22 0.65
N GLY A 291 -15.67 3.50 -0.66
CA GLY A 291 -16.70 4.35 -1.22
C GLY A 291 -18.08 3.68 -1.21
N LEU A 292 -19.13 4.42 -0.85
CA LEU A 292 -20.50 3.90 -0.80
C LEU A 292 -21.03 3.45 -2.18
N SER A 293 -20.49 4.05 -3.25
CA SER A 293 -20.82 3.70 -4.65
C SER A 293 -19.75 2.84 -5.32
N ASP A 294 -18.85 2.21 -4.53
CA ASP A 294 -17.81 1.34 -5.07
C ASP A 294 -18.44 0.09 -5.70
N ASN A 295 -18.23 -0.08 -7.01
CA ASN A 295 -18.79 -1.16 -7.82
C ASN A 295 -17.85 -2.36 -8.01
N LEU A 296 -16.61 -2.27 -7.51
CA LEU A 296 -15.62 -3.35 -7.54
C LEU A 296 -15.40 -3.97 -6.17
N VAL A 297 -15.53 -3.19 -5.11
CA VAL A 297 -15.39 -3.64 -3.72
C VAL A 297 -16.69 -3.37 -2.97
N SER A 298 -17.30 -4.41 -2.45
CA SER A 298 -18.58 -4.30 -1.75
C SER A 298 -18.43 -3.58 -0.40
N PRO A 299 -19.08 -2.42 -0.18
CA PRO A 299 -19.12 -1.78 1.14
C PRO A 299 -19.66 -2.71 2.22
N LYS A 300 -20.61 -3.58 1.89
CA LYS A 300 -21.15 -4.59 2.80
C LYS A 300 -20.09 -5.62 3.22
N ALA A 301 -19.20 -6.01 2.32
CA ALA A 301 -18.10 -6.92 2.64
C ALA A 301 -17.09 -6.27 3.61
N LEU A 302 -16.79 -4.97 3.44
CA LEU A 302 -15.91 -4.23 4.36
C LEU A 302 -16.59 -3.99 5.72
N ALA A 303 -17.89 -3.76 5.76
CA ALA A 303 -18.66 -3.70 7.02
C ALA A 303 -18.65 -5.05 7.77
N ALA A 304 -18.65 -6.18 7.07
CA ALA A 304 -18.46 -7.49 7.68
C ALA A 304 -17.04 -7.68 8.26
N MET A 305 -16.01 -7.14 7.59
CA MET A 305 -14.64 -7.08 8.12
C MET A 305 -14.59 -6.29 9.44
N ASP A 306 -15.22 -5.10 9.49
CA ASP A 306 -15.33 -4.25 10.69
C ASP A 306 -15.94 -5.02 11.85
N THR A 307 -17.09 -5.67 11.62
CA THR A 307 -17.76 -6.49 12.63
C THR A 307 -16.86 -7.65 13.10
N ALA A 308 -16.18 -8.35 12.19
CA ALA A 308 -15.33 -9.46 12.56
C ALA A 308 -14.08 -9.03 13.35
N LEU A 309 -13.46 -7.92 12.99
CA LEU A 309 -12.34 -7.32 13.75
C LEU A 309 -12.78 -6.85 15.15
N THR A 310 -13.96 -6.22 15.26
CA THR A 310 -14.55 -5.82 16.53
C THR A 310 -14.77 -7.04 17.44
N ASN A 311 -15.37 -8.11 16.92
CA ASN A 311 -15.61 -9.35 17.64
C ASN A 311 -14.32 -10.06 18.09
N ALA A 312 -13.25 -9.91 17.31
CA ALA A 312 -11.90 -10.42 17.64
C ALA A 312 -11.15 -9.52 18.65
N GLY A 313 -11.72 -8.40 19.07
CA GLY A 313 -11.11 -7.44 20.00
C GLY A 313 -9.92 -6.69 19.38
N VAL A 314 -9.87 -6.55 18.06
CA VAL A 314 -8.85 -5.81 17.34
C VAL A 314 -9.27 -4.35 17.22
N ARG A 315 -8.46 -3.44 17.79
CA ARG A 315 -8.72 -1.99 17.66
C ARG A 315 -8.42 -1.53 16.24
N HIS A 316 -9.41 -0.94 15.58
CA HIS A 316 -9.32 -0.44 14.22
C HIS A 316 -10.29 0.73 14.00
N THR A 317 -10.20 1.33 12.82
CA THR A 317 -11.14 2.35 12.32
C THR A 317 -11.64 1.94 10.95
N TYR A 318 -12.95 1.89 10.77
CA TYR A 318 -13.61 1.70 9.48
C TYR A 318 -14.38 2.95 9.11
N GLU A 319 -14.23 3.40 7.86
CA GLU A 319 -14.97 4.54 7.33
C GLU A 319 -15.60 4.23 5.98
N THR A 320 -16.74 4.84 5.73
CA THR A 320 -17.32 4.93 4.39
C THR A 320 -17.35 6.39 3.94
N TYR A 321 -17.37 6.62 2.64
CA TYR A 321 -17.41 7.96 2.07
C TYR A 321 -18.23 7.99 0.77
N GLU A 322 -18.77 9.18 0.43
CA GLU A 322 -19.42 9.41 -0.86
C GLU A 322 -18.38 9.36 -1.99
N GLY A 323 -18.42 8.28 -2.77
CA GLY A 323 -17.49 8.04 -3.86
C GLY A 323 -17.55 6.62 -4.40
N ASP A 324 -16.92 6.42 -5.55
CA ASP A 324 -16.73 5.11 -6.18
C ASP A 324 -15.37 4.50 -5.86
N HIS A 325 -14.96 3.49 -6.62
CA HIS A 325 -13.71 2.78 -6.41
C HIS A 325 -12.45 3.67 -6.52
N SER A 326 -12.49 4.78 -7.24
CA SER A 326 -11.30 5.55 -7.61
C SER A 326 -11.41 7.06 -7.47
N ASN A 327 -12.60 7.64 -7.54
CA ASN A 327 -12.78 9.09 -7.67
C ASN A 327 -12.39 9.93 -6.43
N ARG A 328 -12.15 9.29 -5.28
CA ARG A 328 -11.75 9.96 -4.03
C ARG A 328 -10.36 9.59 -3.52
N ILE A 329 -9.59 8.77 -4.24
CA ILE A 329 -8.30 8.25 -3.75
C ILE A 329 -7.34 9.39 -3.39
N ALA A 330 -7.19 10.40 -4.25
CA ALA A 330 -6.30 11.54 -3.97
C ALA A 330 -6.75 12.32 -2.72
N ALA A 331 -8.06 12.54 -2.55
CA ALA A 331 -8.62 13.21 -1.38
C ALA A 331 -8.42 12.36 -0.11
N ARG A 332 -8.66 11.05 -0.18
CA ARG A 332 -8.46 10.11 0.95
C ARG A 332 -6.98 10.02 1.33
N LEU A 333 -6.08 9.96 0.33
CA LEU A 333 -4.63 9.99 0.56
C LEU A 333 -4.23 11.20 1.42
N ALA A 334 -4.64 12.40 0.99
CA ALA A 334 -4.26 13.64 1.66
C ALA A 334 -4.96 13.87 3.00
N ALA A 335 -6.28 13.60 3.08
CA ALA A 335 -7.07 13.93 4.26
C ALA A 335 -7.08 12.84 5.32
N ARG A 336 -6.75 11.58 4.98
CA ARG A 336 -6.87 10.44 5.91
C ARG A 336 -5.60 9.61 6.00
N LEU A 337 -5.08 9.05 4.88
CA LEU A 337 -3.98 8.11 4.91
C LEU A 337 -2.68 8.75 5.45
N LEU A 338 -2.26 9.86 4.90
CA LEU A 338 -1.02 10.53 5.33
C LEU A 338 -1.11 11.06 6.76
N PRO A 339 -2.20 11.75 7.20
CA PRO A 339 -2.40 12.11 8.59
C PRO A 339 -2.46 10.92 9.55
N PHE A 340 -3.11 9.81 9.16
CA PHE A 340 -3.15 8.59 9.97
C PHE A 340 -1.74 8.08 10.29
N PHE A 341 -0.88 7.90 9.28
CA PHE A 341 0.49 7.44 9.53
C PHE A 341 1.32 8.47 10.31
N SER A 342 1.14 9.76 10.05
CA SER A 342 1.81 10.82 10.80
C SER A 342 1.49 10.80 12.30
N GLN A 343 0.27 10.41 12.67
CA GLN A 343 -0.18 10.33 14.06
C GLN A 343 0.18 8.99 14.72
N THR A 344 0.29 7.92 13.91
CA THR A 344 0.37 6.54 14.40
C THR A 344 1.80 6.02 14.49
N LEU A 345 2.65 6.32 13.49
CA LEU A 345 4.01 5.81 13.44
C LEU A 345 4.91 6.43 14.51
N ASP A 346 5.89 5.67 14.95
CA ASP A 346 6.93 6.15 15.85
C ASP A 346 8.04 6.88 15.07
N PHE A 347 8.27 8.15 15.42
CA PHE A 347 9.26 9.01 14.80
C PHE A 347 10.61 9.05 15.52
N GLY A 348 10.77 8.23 16.57
CA GLY A 348 12.02 8.17 17.33
C GLY A 348 12.22 9.32 18.31
N ASP A 349 11.24 10.21 18.50
CA ASP A 349 11.33 11.32 19.45
C ASP A 349 11.27 10.79 20.89
N ALA A 350 12.26 11.15 21.71
CA ALA A 350 12.34 10.74 23.12
C ALA A 350 11.19 11.27 24.00
N SER A 351 10.34 12.14 23.46
CA SER A 351 9.31 12.90 24.21
C SER A 351 7.93 12.23 24.30
N ARG A 352 7.75 11.01 23.78
CA ARG A 352 6.48 10.27 23.83
C ARG A 352 6.60 8.86 24.43
N ARG A 353 7.41 8.72 25.49
CA ARG A 353 7.38 7.53 26.34
C ARG A 353 6.56 7.77 27.59
#